data_e7d172e9341695116dffc9dcb8bf4b6f
#
_entry.id   e7d172e9341695116dffc9dcb8bf4b6f
#
_cell.length_a   1.000
_cell.length_b   1.000
_cell.length_c   1.000
_cell.angle_alpha   90.00
_cell.angle_beta   90.00
_cell.angle_gamma   90.00
#
_symmetry.space_group_name_H-M   'P 1'
#
loop_
_entity.id
_entity.type
_entity.pdbx_description
1 polymer ?
#
loop_
_entity_poly.entity_id
_entity_poly.type
_entity_poly.pdbx_seq_one_letter_code
_entity_poly.pdbx_strand_id
1 'polypeptide(L)'
;MLNILPGRLQTNLVLPLAHDRCRVVFQYFYDDVAGPGASHRIEEDVAYSDAVQQEDIGICERVQEGLASRAYDRGRFSVKYEAGVHHFQELVRAAYREGTERLAGG
;
A
#
# COMPACT_ATOMS: atom_id res chain seq x y z
N MET A 1 -2.37 -0.59 -5.69
CA MET A 1 -2.91 0.78 -5.43
C MET A 1 -2.70 1.63 -6.67
N LEU A 2 -3.63 2.53 -6.96
CA LEU A 2 -3.54 3.48 -8.07
C LEU A 2 -3.57 4.90 -7.50
N ASN A 3 -2.60 5.71 -7.87
CA ASN A 3 -2.54 7.14 -7.55
C ASN A 3 -2.71 7.92 -8.85
N ILE A 4 -3.85 8.59 -8.99
CA ILE A 4 -4.16 9.41 -10.17
C ILE A 4 -3.96 10.86 -9.79
N LEU A 5 -3.03 11.51 -10.45
CA LEU A 5 -2.65 12.90 -10.22
C LEU A 5 -2.67 13.66 -11.56
N PRO A 6 -2.76 14.99 -11.56
CA PRO A 6 -2.70 15.75 -12.80
C PRO A 6 -1.40 15.40 -13.57
N GLY A 7 -1.57 14.99 -14.83
CA GLY A 7 -0.46 14.67 -15.74
C GLY A 7 0.29 13.35 -15.45
N ARG A 8 -0.11 12.58 -14.42
CA ARG A 8 0.55 11.30 -14.11
C ARG A 8 -0.36 10.26 -13.46
N LEU A 9 -0.02 9.00 -13.69
CA LEU A 9 -0.55 7.84 -12.98
C LEU A 9 0.62 7.08 -12.34
N GLN A 10 0.48 6.73 -11.09
CA GLN A 10 1.40 5.82 -10.41
C GLN A 10 0.66 4.55 -9.98
N THR A 11 1.26 3.40 -10.21
CA THR A 11 0.75 2.12 -9.71
C THR A 11 1.72 1.55 -8.68
N ASN A 12 1.18 0.98 -7.61
CA ASN A 12 1.96 0.27 -6.58
C ASN A 12 1.46 -1.17 -6.53
N LEU A 13 2.32 -2.10 -6.90
CA LEU A 13 2.07 -3.54 -6.86
C LEU A 13 2.86 -4.15 -5.70
N VAL A 14 2.15 -4.78 -4.76
CA VAL A 14 2.76 -5.49 -3.64
C VAL A 14 2.84 -6.96 -3.97
N LEU A 15 4.05 -7.51 -4.02
CA LEU A 15 4.33 -8.91 -4.31
C LEU A 15 4.79 -9.60 -3.01
N PRO A 16 4.07 -10.62 -2.51
CA PRO A 16 4.51 -11.37 -1.34
C PRO A 16 5.75 -12.20 -1.68
N LEU A 17 6.78 -12.13 -0.82
CA LEU A 17 8.00 -12.93 -0.93
C LEU A 17 8.08 -14.00 0.16
N ALA A 18 7.64 -13.68 1.37
CA ALA A 18 7.55 -14.55 2.52
C ALA A 18 6.43 -14.05 3.46
N HIS A 19 6.21 -14.73 4.59
CA HIS A 19 5.20 -14.32 5.58
C HIS A 19 5.50 -12.95 6.23
N ASP A 20 6.75 -12.53 6.23
CA ASP A 20 7.28 -11.31 6.84
C ASP A 20 7.91 -10.34 5.83
N ARG A 21 7.84 -10.65 4.54
CA ARG A 21 8.52 -9.90 3.48
C ARG A 21 7.68 -9.73 2.23
N CYS A 22 7.70 -8.53 1.68
CA CYS A 22 7.14 -8.24 0.36
C CYS A 22 8.11 -7.38 -0.48
N ARG A 23 7.84 -7.36 -1.77
CA ARG A 23 8.45 -6.42 -2.72
C ARG A 23 7.37 -5.47 -3.21
N VAL A 24 7.64 -4.19 -3.18
CA VAL A 24 6.75 -3.19 -3.79
C VAL A 24 7.37 -2.72 -5.10
N VAL A 25 6.57 -2.77 -6.16
CA VAL A 25 6.95 -2.29 -7.49
C VAL A 25 6.15 -1.06 -7.82
N PHE A 26 6.83 0.05 -8.06
CA PHE A 26 6.24 1.30 -8.49
C PHE A 26 6.39 1.45 -10.00
N GLN A 27 5.31 1.81 -10.68
CA GLN A 27 5.32 2.13 -12.10
C GLN A 27 4.74 3.54 -12.26
N TYR A 28 5.40 4.35 -13.07
CA TYR A 28 5.04 5.73 -13.32
C TYR A 28 4.67 5.90 -14.79
N PHE A 29 3.56 6.56 -15.04
CA PHE A 29 3.06 6.88 -16.37
C PHE A 29 2.80 8.38 -16.42
N TYR A 30 3.30 9.05 -17.44
CA TYR A 30 3.16 10.49 -17.61
C TYR A 30 2.47 10.78 -18.95
N ASP A 31 1.69 11.83 -18.99
CA ASP A 31 1.01 12.29 -20.20
C ASP A 31 1.99 12.92 -21.22
N ASP A 32 3.10 13.49 -20.73
CA ASP A 32 4.18 14.03 -21.55
C ASP A 32 5.53 13.48 -21.08
N VAL A 33 6.18 12.72 -21.95
CA VAL A 33 7.52 12.13 -21.72
C VAL A 33 8.59 12.67 -22.66
N ALA A 34 8.21 13.47 -23.67
CA ALA A 34 9.11 13.92 -24.72
C ALA A 34 9.19 15.45 -24.86
N GLY A 35 8.31 16.20 -24.21
CA GLY A 35 8.28 17.66 -24.28
C GLY A 35 9.49 18.32 -23.61
N PRO A 36 9.71 19.62 -23.85
CA PRO A 36 10.79 20.37 -23.24
C PRO A 36 10.73 20.29 -21.71
N GLY A 37 11.81 19.79 -21.07
CA GLY A 37 11.91 19.64 -19.63
C GLY A 37 11.14 18.44 -19.04
N ALA A 38 10.52 17.57 -19.85
CA ALA A 38 9.81 16.38 -19.36
C ALA A 38 10.73 15.46 -18.56
N SER A 39 11.91 15.13 -19.07
CA SER A 39 12.89 14.28 -18.37
C SER A 39 13.23 14.82 -16.99
N HIS A 40 13.48 16.12 -16.88
CA HIS A 40 13.83 16.73 -15.58
C HIS A 40 12.68 16.64 -14.57
N ARG A 41 11.44 16.95 -15.00
CA ARG A 41 10.27 16.82 -14.14
C ARG A 41 10.04 15.36 -13.67
N ILE A 42 10.23 14.39 -14.57
CA ILE A 42 10.11 12.97 -14.26
C ILE A 42 11.17 12.55 -13.25
N GLU A 43 12.42 12.95 -13.43
CA GLU A 43 13.52 12.64 -12.53
C GLU A 43 13.27 13.21 -11.12
N GLU A 44 12.86 14.46 -11.01
CA GLU A 44 12.51 15.10 -9.73
C GLU A 44 11.35 14.39 -9.03
N ASP A 45 10.31 14.03 -9.78
CA ASP A 45 9.14 13.36 -9.25
C ASP A 45 9.44 11.94 -8.74
N VAL A 46 10.22 11.18 -9.51
CA VAL A 46 10.67 9.84 -9.11
C VAL A 46 11.59 9.93 -7.89
N ALA A 47 12.53 10.88 -7.87
CA ALA A 47 13.43 11.08 -6.74
C ALA A 47 12.68 11.46 -5.45
N TYR A 48 11.67 12.33 -5.55
CA TYR A 48 10.80 12.66 -4.42
C TYR A 48 10.04 11.43 -3.92
N SER A 49 9.44 10.68 -4.83
CA SER A 49 8.73 9.44 -4.49
C SER A 49 9.63 8.41 -3.81
N ASP A 50 10.88 8.24 -4.31
CA ASP A 50 11.85 7.33 -3.71
C ASP A 50 12.23 7.77 -2.29
N ALA A 51 12.47 9.06 -2.07
CA ALA A 51 12.79 9.59 -0.74
C ALA A 51 11.68 9.28 0.28
N VAL A 52 10.41 9.47 -0.10
CA VAL A 52 9.26 9.12 0.76
C VAL A 52 9.22 7.61 1.04
N GLN A 53 9.47 6.77 0.02
CA GLN A 53 9.48 5.31 0.20
C GLN A 53 10.61 4.84 1.12
N GLN A 54 11.78 5.45 1.06
CA GLN A 54 12.90 5.12 1.96
C GLN A 54 12.56 5.42 3.44
N GLU A 55 11.84 6.52 3.69
CA GLU A 55 11.33 6.83 5.02
C GLU A 55 10.34 5.76 5.52
N ASP A 56 9.37 5.40 4.67
CA ASP A 56 8.32 4.42 4.99
C ASP A 56 8.88 3.01 5.23
N ILE A 57 9.88 2.57 4.46
CA ILE A 57 10.51 1.25 4.60
C ILE A 57 11.02 1.06 6.02
N GLY A 58 11.78 2.01 6.55
CA GLY A 58 12.34 1.88 7.89
C GLY A 58 11.28 1.83 9.00
N ILE A 59 10.13 2.46 8.80
CA ILE A 59 8.99 2.39 9.73
C ILE A 59 8.32 1.01 9.63
N CYS A 60 8.05 0.55 8.42
CA CYS A 60 7.40 -0.75 8.17
C CYS A 60 8.23 -1.92 8.72
N GLU A 61 9.55 -1.90 8.55
CA GLU A 61 10.45 -2.92 9.10
C GLU A 61 10.39 -2.96 10.63
N ARG A 62 10.42 -1.81 11.31
CA ARG A 62 10.26 -1.74 12.77
C ARG A 62 8.89 -2.22 13.25
N VAL A 63 7.84 -1.91 12.49
CA VAL A 63 6.48 -2.43 12.80
C VAL A 63 6.45 -3.94 12.68
N GLN A 64 7.08 -4.52 11.65
CA GLN A 64 7.17 -5.97 11.48
C GLN A 64 7.91 -6.65 12.65
N GLU A 65 9.00 -6.07 13.13
CA GLU A 65 9.71 -6.53 14.32
C GLU A 65 8.82 -6.46 15.57
N GLY A 66 8.09 -5.35 15.74
CA GLY A 66 7.12 -5.16 16.83
C GLY A 66 6.01 -6.22 16.83
N LEU A 67 5.47 -6.56 15.66
CA LEU A 67 4.48 -7.62 15.51
C LEU A 67 5.04 -9.01 15.89
N ALA A 68 6.29 -9.28 15.54
CA ALA A 68 6.98 -10.54 15.87
C ALA A 68 7.29 -10.68 17.37
N SER A 69 7.38 -9.58 18.12
CA SER A 69 7.72 -9.55 19.55
C SER A 69 6.67 -10.13 20.49
N ARG A 70 5.44 -10.40 20.01
CA ARG A 70 4.25 -10.80 20.82
C ARG A 70 3.76 -9.74 21.82
N ALA A 71 4.36 -8.55 21.85
CA ALA A 71 3.89 -7.45 22.68
C ALA A 71 2.63 -6.77 22.12
N TYR A 72 2.35 -7.04 20.83
CA TYR A 72 1.18 -6.52 20.12
C TYR A 72 0.18 -7.65 19.86
N ASP A 73 -1.01 -7.54 20.44
CA ASP A 73 -2.10 -8.51 20.29
C ASP A 73 -3.34 -7.93 19.59
N ARG A 74 -3.53 -6.62 19.63
CA ARG A 74 -4.70 -5.94 19.06
C ARG A 74 -4.38 -4.60 18.44
N GLY A 75 -4.87 -4.40 17.21
CA GLY A 75 -4.94 -3.10 16.60
C GLY A 75 -6.13 -2.27 17.11
N ARG A 76 -5.99 -0.95 17.06
CA ARG A 76 -7.07 -0.02 17.34
C ARG A 76 -7.11 1.02 16.23
N PHE A 77 -8.28 1.19 15.64
CA PHE A 77 -8.49 2.24 14.65
C PHE A 77 -8.62 3.62 15.28
N SER A 78 -8.07 4.61 14.62
CA SER A 78 -8.36 6.01 14.92
C SER A 78 -9.78 6.33 14.45
N VAL A 79 -10.66 6.70 15.40
CA VAL A 79 -12.05 7.07 15.09
C VAL A 79 -12.12 8.24 14.11
N LYS A 80 -11.15 9.15 14.16
CA LYS A 80 -11.13 10.38 13.35
C LYS A 80 -10.59 10.15 11.94
N TYR A 81 -9.56 9.29 11.77
CA TYR A 81 -8.79 9.23 10.53
C TYR A 81 -8.91 7.91 9.77
N GLU A 82 -9.38 6.84 10.41
CA GLU A 82 -9.35 5.49 9.84
C GLU A 82 -10.74 4.88 9.58
N ALA A 83 -11.78 5.71 9.46
CA ALA A 83 -13.12 5.24 9.15
C ALA A 83 -13.18 4.44 7.83
N GLY A 84 -12.45 4.88 6.79
CA GLY A 84 -12.36 4.18 5.51
C GLY A 84 -11.65 2.83 5.62
N VAL A 85 -10.57 2.75 6.40
CA VAL A 85 -9.84 1.49 6.65
C VAL A 85 -10.72 0.51 7.41
N HIS A 86 -11.42 0.98 8.43
CA HIS A 86 -12.38 0.17 9.18
C HIS A 86 -13.48 -0.38 8.28
N HIS A 87 -14.09 0.47 7.45
CA HIS A 87 -15.12 0.04 6.50
C HIS A 87 -14.61 -1.02 5.53
N PHE A 88 -13.41 -0.84 4.96
CA PHE A 88 -12.80 -1.84 4.10
C PHE A 88 -12.62 -3.19 4.80
N GLN A 89 -12.14 -3.19 6.04
CA GLN A 89 -11.97 -4.41 6.82
C GLN A 89 -13.31 -5.10 7.15
N GLU A 90 -14.39 -4.36 7.37
CA GLU A 90 -15.72 -4.95 7.55
C GLU A 90 -16.23 -5.63 6.27
N LEU A 91 -15.98 -5.04 5.08
CA LEU A 91 -16.29 -5.68 3.80
C LEU A 91 -15.50 -6.98 3.61
N VAL A 92 -14.20 -6.99 3.94
CA VAL A 92 -13.37 -8.19 3.87
C VAL A 92 -13.89 -9.27 4.83
N ARG A 93 -14.23 -8.91 6.07
CA ARG A 93 -14.82 -9.87 7.05
C ARG A 93 -16.14 -10.47 6.56
N ALA A 94 -17.01 -9.65 5.98
CA ALA A 94 -18.27 -10.12 5.43
C ALA A 94 -18.04 -11.13 4.30
N ALA A 95 -17.13 -10.82 3.35
CA ALA A 95 -16.79 -11.74 2.26
C ALA A 95 -16.21 -13.07 2.75
N TYR A 96 -15.37 -13.06 3.77
CA TYR A 96 -14.84 -14.28 4.38
C TYR A 96 -15.95 -15.13 5.06
N ARG A 97 -16.87 -14.52 5.79
CA ARG A 97 -18.00 -15.23 6.41
C ARG A 97 -18.87 -15.91 5.35
N GLU A 98 -19.27 -15.17 4.33
CA GLU A 98 -20.07 -15.74 3.22
C GLU A 98 -19.33 -16.88 2.50
N GLY A 99 -18.02 -16.75 2.29
CA GLY A 99 -17.20 -17.79 1.67
C GLY A 99 -17.12 -19.05 2.51
N THR A 100 -16.94 -18.93 3.83
CA THR A 100 -16.89 -20.09 4.74
C THR A 100 -18.24 -20.76 4.89
N GLU A 101 -19.34 -20.03 4.93
CA GLU A 101 -20.70 -20.60 4.96
C GLU A 101 -21.03 -21.40 3.71
N ARG A 102 -20.64 -20.92 2.52
CA ARG A 102 -20.80 -21.66 1.26
C ARG A 102 -20.00 -22.96 1.22
N LEU A 103 -18.79 -22.96 1.78
CA LEU A 103 -17.94 -24.16 1.85
C LEU A 103 -18.44 -25.18 2.89
N ALA A 104 -19.10 -24.73 3.94
CA ALA A 104 -19.65 -25.61 4.99
C ALA A 104 -21.02 -26.21 4.65
N GLY A 105 -21.75 -25.60 3.70
CA GLY A 105 -23.10 -26.02 3.28
C GLY A 105 -23.15 -26.91 2.04
N GLY A 106 -22.01 -27.26 1.43
CA GLY A 106 -21.86 -28.17 0.28
C GLY A 106 -21.20 -29.45 0.69
#